data_57483fdf28d134f78109d4faecc5e530
#
_entry.id   57483fdf28d134f78109d4faecc5e530
#
_cell.length_a   1.000
_cell.length_b   1.000
_cell.length_c   1.000
_cell.angle_alpha   90.00
_cell.angle_beta   90.00
_cell.angle_gamma   90.00
#
_symmetry.space_group_name_H-M   'P 1'
#
loop_
_entity.id
_entity.type
_entity.pdbx_description
1 polymer ?
#
loop_
_entity_poly.entity_id
_entity_poly.type
_entity_poly.pdbx_seq_one_letter_code
_entity_poly.pdbx_strand_id
1 'polypeptide(L)' 'ERFLTEEVALALATLPPRDARVLRLYFGLDDGHEHTLEEIGGMLGVTRERVRQLRDRALKRLGEGDVGRALASYAA' A
#
# COMPACT_ATOMS: atom_id res chain seq x y z
N GLU A 1 -15.43 10.98 6.16
CA GLU A 1 -14.41 10.73 5.14
C GLU A 1 -13.90 9.30 5.22
N ARG A 2 -13.84 8.63 4.09
CA ARG A 2 -13.37 7.26 4.04
C ARG A 2 -12.04 7.16 3.34
N PHE A 3 -11.10 6.52 4.01
CA PHE A 3 -9.78 6.28 3.43
C PHE A 3 -9.70 4.92 2.75
N LEU A 4 -10.44 3.93 3.31
CA LEU A 4 -10.47 2.58 2.75
C LEU A 4 -11.89 2.32 2.22
N THR A 5 -12.08 2.51 0.92
CA THR A 5 -13.35 2.23 0.29
C THR A 5 -13.50 0.73 0.03
N GLU A 6 -14.73 0.30 -0.29
CA GLU A 6 -14.98 -1.09 -0.61
C GLU A 6 -14.17 -1.54 -1.82
N GLU A 7 -14.07 -0.69 -2.83
CA GLU A 7 -13.29 -0.99 -4.03
C GLU A 7 -11.83 -1.24 -3.69
N VAL A 8 -11.26 -0.37 -2.87
CA VAL A 8 -9.86 -0.50 -2.47
C VAL A 8 -9.67 -1.75 -1.63
N ALA A 9 -10.60 -2.01 -0.71
CA ALA A 9 -10.51 -3.20 0.13
C ALA A 9 -10.53 -4.49 -0.71
N LEU A 10 -11.41 -4.55 -1.70
CA LEU A 10 -11.49 -5.71 -2.58
C LEU A 10 -10.22 -5.89 -3.39
N ALA A 11 -9.66 -4.80 -3.89
CA ALA A 11 -8.41 -4.87 -4.64
C ALA A 11 -7.27 -5.35 -3.76
N LEU A 12 -7.17 -4.83 -2.54
CA LEU A 12 -6.11 -5.24 -1.62
C LEU A 12 -6.23 -6.70 -1.22
N ALA A 13 -7.46 -7.23 -1.20
CA ALA A 13 -7.66 -8.62 -0.83
C ALA A 13 -7.04 -9.60 -1.83
N THR A 14 -6.70 -9.12 -3.04
CA THR A 14 -6.02 -9.97 -4.03
C THR A 14 -4.52 -10.08 -3.80
N LEU A 15 -3.98 -9.29 -2.87
CA LEU A 15 -2.55 -9.25 -2.61
C LEU A 15 -2.17 -10.15 -1.45
N PRO A 16 -0.90 -10.61 -1.38
CA PRO A 16 -0.43 -11.24 -0.15
C PRO A 16 -0.64 -10.29 1.03
N PRO A 17 -0.94 -10.81 2.22
CA PRO A 17 -1.26 -9.94 3.36
C PRO A 17 -0.19 -8.90 3.68
N ARG A 18 1.09 -9.25 3.56
CA ARG A 18 2.16 -8.28 3.84
C ARG A 18 2.18 -7.17 2.82
N ASP A 19 1.98 -7.50 1.54
CA ASP A 19 1.93 -6.48 0.49
C ASP A 19 0.77 -5.53 0.73
N ALA A 20 -0.40 -6.08 1.05
CA ALA A 20 -1.57 -5.26 1.33
C ALA A 20 -1.32 -4.34 2.53
N ARG A 21 -0.67 -4.86 3.57
CA ARG A 21 -0.39 -4.07 4.76
C ARG A 21 0.54 -2.90 4.45
N VAL A 22 1.55 -3.12 3.61
CA VAL A 22 2.46 -2.06 3.21
C VAL A 22 1.68 -0.92 2.55
N LEU A 23 0.78 -1.25 1.64
CA LEU A 23 -0.02 -0.22 0.98
C LEU A 23 -0.95 0.49 1.94
N ARG A 24 -1.58 -0.22 2.87
CA ARG A 24 -2.46 0.41 3.86
C ARG A 24 -1.70 1.41 4.71
N LEU A 25 -0.50 1.05 5.13
CA LEU A 25 0.30 1.93 5.97
C LEU A 25 0.86 3.10 5.18
N TYR A 26 1.35 2.83 3.98
CA TYR A 26 1.99 3.86 3.18
C TYR A 26 0.99 4.93 2.73
N PHE A 27 -0.19 4.53 2.30
CA PHE A 27 -1.21 5.45 1.80
C PHE A 27 -2.20 5.90 2.86
N GLY A 28 -2.06 5.42 4.09
CA GLY A 28 -2.97 5.79 5.18
C GLY A 28 -4.40 5.38 4.93
N LEU A 29 -4.59 4.17 4.40
CA LEU A 29 -5.92 3.74 3.95
C LEU A 29 -6.87 3.38 5.09
N ASP A 30 -6.33 3.02 6.25
CA ASP A 30 -7.17 2.62 7.38
C ASP A 30 -7.64 3.82 8.21
N ASP A 31 -6.70 4.72 8.55
CA ASP A 31 -7.01 5.82 9.47
C ASP A 31 -6.54 7.18 8.98
N GLY A 32 -6.07 7.24 7.73
CA GLY A 32 -5.57 8.50 7.18
C GLY A 32 -4.14 8.83 7.56
N HIS A 33 -3.50 7.99 8.37
CA HIS A 33 -2.12 8.24 8.79
C HIS A 33 -1.16 7.57 7.82
N GLU A 34 -0.46 8.38 7.01
CA GLU A 34 0.54 7.90 6.05
C GLU A 34 1.86 7.68 6.77
N HIS A 35 2.39 6.47 6.65
CA HIS A 35 3.68 6.13 7.26
C HIS A 35 4.79 6.23 6.22
N THR A 36 5.99 6.60 6.66
CA THR A 36 7.16 6.61 5.78
C THR A 36 7.64 5.18 5.55
N LEU A 37 8.47 5.01 4.51
CA LEU A 37 9.05 3.69 4.25
C LEU A 37 9.89 3.22 5.43
N GLU A 38 10.59 4.15 6.08
CA GLU A 38 11.41 3.80 7.24
C GLU A 38 10.55 3.34 8.42
N GLU A 39 9.45 4.03 8.67
CA GLU A 39 8.54 3.64 9.74
C GLU A 39 7.96 2.26 9.49
N ILE A 40 7.54 2.00 8.26
CA ILE A 40 6.98 0.70 7.91
C ILE A 40 8.05 -0.38 8.06
N GLY A 41 9.28 -0.08 7.66
CA GLY A 41 10.38 -1.02 7.84
C GLY A 41 10.57 -1.40 9.30
N GLY A 42 10.50 -0.42 10.19
CA GLY A 42 10.59 -0.69 11.62
C GLY A 42 9.45 -1.54 12.12
N MET A 43 8.24 -1.32 11.61
CA MET A 43 7.06 -2.08 12.02
C MET A 43 7.11 -3.52 11.53
N LEU A 44 7.66 -3.75 10.35
CA LEU A 44 7.70 -5.09 9.75
C LEU A 44 9.01 -5.82 9.98
N GLY A 45 10.00 -5.14 10.56
CA GLY A 45 11.29 -5.77 10.81
C GLY A 45 12.12 -5.96 9.54
N VAL A 46 11.97 -5.06 8.57
CA VAL A 46 12.72 -5.11 7.32
C VAL A 46 13.31 -3.73 7.03
N THR A 47 14.18 -3.68 6.02
CA THR A 47 14.82 -2.42 5.65
C THR A 47 13.85 -1.51 4.90
N ARG A 48 14.17 -0.22 4.91
CA ARG A 48 13.45 0.78 4.14
C ARG A 48 13.39 0.40 2.65
N GLU A 49 14.53 -0.06 2.13
CA GLU A 49 14.60 -0.45 0.72
C GLU A 49 13.70 -1.66 0.43
N ARG A 50 13.63 -2.61 1.37
CA ARG A 50 12.74 -3.76 1.19
C ARG A 50 11.28 -3.32 1.16
N VAL A 51 10.91 -2.34 2.00
CA VAL A 51 9.55 -1.80 1.99
C VAL A 51 9.24 -1.16 0.64
N ARG A 52 10.19 -0.40 0.09
CA ARG A 52 10.01 0.20 -1.22
C ARG A 52 9.74 -0.85 -2.28
N GLN A 53 10.52 -1.94 -2.25
CA GLN A 53 10.31 -3.04 -3.20
C GLN A 53 8.94 -3.68 -3.03
N LEU A 54 8.53 -3.89 -1.78
CA LEU A 54 7.21 -4.47 -1.50
C LEU A 54 6.10 -3.56 -2.00
N ARG A 55 6.22 -2.25 -1.77
CA ARG A 55 5.25 -1.28 -2.24
C ARG A 55 5.14 -1.31 -3.76
N ASP A 56 6.28 -1.25 -4.45
CA ASP A 56 6.27 -1.20 -5.91
C ASP A 56 5.72 -2.51 -6.49
N ARG A 57 6.06 -3.64 -5.90
CA ARG A 57 5.54 -4.93 -6.34
C ARG A 57 4.04 -5.01 -6.12
N ALA A 58 3.57 -4.52 -4.97
CA ALA A 58 2.14 -4.54 -4.67
C ALA A 58 1.36 -3.68 -5.66
N LEU A 59 1.86 -2.50 -5.96
CA LEU A 59 1.22 -1.62 -6.94
C LEU A 59 1.18 -2.28 -8.31
N LYS A 60 2.27 -2.95 -8.69
CA LYS A 60 2.31 -3.64 -9.97
C LYS A 60 1.31 -4.78 -10.02
N ARG A 61 1.12 -5.49 -8.90
CA ARG A 61 0.17 -6.60 -8.83
C ARG A 61 -1.28 -6.12 -8.93
N LEU A 62 -1.57 -4.92 -8.43
CA LEU A 62 -2.89 -4.34 -8.63
C LEU A 62 -3.12 -4.00 -10.08
N GLY A 63 -2.04 -3.86 -10.83
CA GLY A 63 -2.10 -3.74 -12.28
C GLY A 63 -2.62 -2.39 -12.73
N GLU A 64 -3.24 -2.41 -13.91
CA GLU A 64 -3.73 -1.19 -14.54
C GLU A 64 -5.19 -0.93 -14.26
N GLY A 65 -5.74 -1.59 -13.24
CA GLY A 65 -7.09 -1.29 -12.80
C GLY A 65 -7.19 0.09 -12.18
N ASP A 66 -8.42 0.55 -11.97
CA ASP A 66 -8.64 1.90 -11.47
C ASP A 66 -7.96 2.15 -10.14
N VAL A 67 -8.03 1.18 -9.23
CA VAL A 67 -7.42 1.33 -7.91
C VAL A 67 -5.90 1.40 -8.02
N GLY A 68 -5.30 0.51 -8.81
CA GLY A 68 -3.86 0.50 -8.97
C GLY A 68 -3.34 1.80 -9.54
N ARG A 69 -4.00 2.32 -10.58
CA ARG A 69 -3.60 3.59 -11.18
C ARG A 69 -3.78 4.75 -10.22
N ALA A 70 -4.87 4.75 -9.45
CA ALA A 70 -5.12 5.83 -8.50
C ALA A 70 -4.05 5.86 -7.41
N LEU A 71 -3.68 4.70 -6.85
CA LEU A 71 -2.65 4.64 -5.82
C LEU A 71 -1.28 5.00 -6.38
N ALA A 72 -0.96 4.52 -7.59
CA ALA A 72 0.33 4.83 -8.21
C ALA A 72 0.45 6.33 -8.47
N SER A 73 -0.63 6.97 -8.88
CA SER A 73 -0.65 8.42 -9.10
C SER A 73 -0.39 9.16 -7.79
N TYR A 74 -0.93 8.66 -6.70
CA TYR A 74 -0.74 9.25 -5.38
C TYR A 74 0.72 9.19 -4.95
N ALA A 75 1.40 8.09 -5.28
CA ALA A 75 2.78 7.87 -4.88
C ALA A 75 3.78 8.70 -5.70
N ALA A 76 3.37 9.16 -6.85
CA ALA A 76 4.22 10.03 -7.70
C ALA A 76 4.33 11.46 -7.15
#